data_03089f9736b989ab0b320cdf9cde74f5
#
_entry.id   03089f9736b989ab0b320cdf9cde74f5
#
_cell.length_a   1.000
_cell.length_b   1.000
_cell.length_c   1.000
_cell.angle_alpha   90.00
_cell.angle_beta   90.00
_cell.angle_gamma   90.00
#
_symmetry.space_group_name_H-M   'P 1'
#
loop_
_entity.id
_entity.type
_entity.pdbx_description
1 polymer ?
#
loop_
_entity_poly.entity_id
_entity_poly.type
_entity_poly.pdbx_seq_one_letter_code
_entity_poly.pdbx_strand_id
1 'polypeptide(L)'
;MDKKVALQLRNNEPWREMSGMMARAGFKYVAMSFGDEAPLLNDNWREYIADMDRVFKENGLKCVMTHAPYYHLLISAEVRDPNMELAMTRCIEATKMLGAEICAVHPRSFIIPNMPREEAVDRARSLEENMISFKPLVEECEKFGVKLGIENLMKYPHEHPYFYSYLVEDQIELIDRLDSQNVCGVWDFGHANLCDEDQAERIRKIGGRIQGTHVHNNNAIHDCHFPPFYPDPSAYYIKRAVNWDSVMTALGETGFDGYLTLEIIFHFNYSTEALIKYVYDNICALDEIVQNSKK
;
A
#
# COMPACT_ATOMS: atom_id res chain seq x y z
N MET A 1 -0.59 19.60 16.18
CA MET A 1 0.19 18.39 15.94
C MET A 1 0.63 18.36 14.50
N ASP A 2 1.77 17.73 14.19
CA ASP A 2 2.20 17.53 12.82
C ASP A 2 1.30 16.45 12.17
N LYS A 3 0.73 16.74 11.00
CA LYS A 3 -0.15 15.81 10.30
C LYS A 3 0.67 14.66 9.73
N LYS A 4 0.36 13.42 10.09
CA LYS A 4 1.01 12.22 9.58
C LYS A 4 0.37 11.75 8.27
N VAL A 5 0.45 12.59 7.24
CA VAL A 5 -0.18 12.36 5.93
C VAL A 5 0.87 12.40 4.82
N ALA A 6 0.83 11.41 3.92
CA ALA A 6 1.74 11.27 2.80
C ALA A 6 0.96 11.09 1.48
N LEU A 7 1.59 11.42 0.36
CA LEU A 7 1.13 11.05 -0.97
C LEU A 7 2.17 10.10 -1.58
N GLN A 8 1.69 9.00 -2.14
CA GLN A 8 2.52 8.06 -2.88
C GLN A 8 2.75 8.55 -4.30
N LEU A 9 4.01 8.65 -4.68
CA LEU A 9 4.47 8.88 -6.04
C LEU A 9 4.91 7.55 -6.65
N ARG A 10 4.87 7.45 -7.98
CA ARG A 10 5.35 6.30 -8.73
C ARG A 10 6.63 6.65 -9.48
N ASN A 11 7.55 5.69 -9.57
CA ASN A 11 8.85 5.92 -10.22
C ASN A 11 8.78 6.10 -11.76
N ASN A 12 7.65 5.77 -12.37
CA ASN A 12 7.33 6.00 -13.78
C ASN A 12 6.49 7.28 -14.04
N GLU A 13 6.26 8.10 -13.00
CA GLU A 13 5.60 9.40 -13.07
C GLU A 13 6.62 10.55 -12.98
N PRO A 14 6.24 11.81 -13.26
CA PRO A 14 7.13 12.97 -13.10
C PRO A 14 7.33 13.34 -11.61
N TRP A 15 7.78 12.39 -10.80
CA TRP A 15 7.88 12.47 -9.35
C TRP A 15 8.73 13.67 -8.87
N ARG A 16 9.73 14.10 -9.66
CA ARG A 16 10.55 15.29 -9.33
C ARG A 16 9.71 16.56 -9.31
N GLU A 17 8.89 16.76 -10.33
CA GLU A 17 7.99 17.90 -10.43
C GLU A 17 6.88 17.83 -9.39
N MET A 18 6.29 16.64 -9.23
CA MET A 18 5.23 16.40 -8.25
C MET A 18 5.70 16.65 -6.80
N SER A 19 6.95 16.32 -6.47
CA SER A 19 7.52 16.62 -5.14
C SER A 19 7.46 18.12 -4.80
N GLY A 20 7.75 19.00 -5.76
CA GLY A 20 7.61 20.45 -5.58
C GLY A 20 6.15 20.88 -5.38
N MET A 21 5.22 20.30 -6.13
CA MET A 21 3.79 20.57 -5.97
C MET A 21 3.26 20.09 -4.61
N MET A 22 3.70 18.92 -4.15
CA MET A 22 3.36 18.39 -2.82
C MET A 22 3.81 19.32 -1.70
N ALA A 23 5.05 19.80 -1.76
CA ALA A 23 5.58 20.74 -0.77
C ALA A 23 4.75 22.05 -0.72
N ARG A 24 4.39 22.61 -1.89
CA ARG A 24 3.53 23.80 -1.97
C ARG A 24 2.10 23.54 -1.48
N ALA A 25 1.59 22.33 -1.63
CA ALA A 25 0.27 21.94 -1.10
C ALA A 25 0.25 21.78 0.44
N GLY A 26 1.42 21.56 1.06
CA GLY A 26 1.57 21.43 2.51
C GLY A 26 2.00 20.06 2.99
N PHE A 27 2.24 19.08 2.09
CA PHE A 27 2.80 17.79 2.47
C PHE A 27 4.21 17.96 3.05
N LYS A 28 4.52 17.18 4.07
CA LYS A 28 5.86 16.99 4.64
C LYS A 28 6.38 15.58 4.43
N TYR A 29 5.52 14.68 4.03
CA TYR A 29 5.81 13.26 3.89
C TYR A 29 5.41 12.77 2.51
N VAL A 30 6.22 11.86 1.97
CA VAL A 30 6.04 11.21 0.67
C VAL A 30 6.18 9.70 0.84
N ALA A 31 5.45 8.92 0.07
CA ALA A 31 5.74 7.52 -0.15
C ALA A 31 6.19 7.32 -1.60
N MET A 32 6.92 6.21 -1.88
CA MET A 32 7.44 5.95 -3.22
C MET A 32 7.15 4.54 -3.67
N SER A 33 6.42 4.37 -4.77
CA SER A 33 6.19 3.08 -5.40
C SER A 33 7.21 2.81 -6.50
N PHE A 34 7.81 1.63 -6.46
CA PHE A 34 8.71 1.08 -7.47
C PHE A 34 7.99 0.06 -8.36
N GLY A 35 6.75 0.36 -8.77
CA GLY A 35 5.97 -0.51 -9.65
C GLY A 35 6.67 -0.84 -10.97
N ASP A 36 7.53 0.06 -11.47
CA ASP A 36 8.52 -0.25 -12.52
C ASP A 36 9.83 -0.68 -11.85
N GLU A 37 10.21 -1.94 -12.01
CA GLU A 37 11.41 -2.53 -11.44
C GLU A 37 12.71 -2.14 -12.16
N ALA A 38 12.61 -1.67 -13.41
CA ALA A 38 13.78 -1.42 -14.25
C ALA A 38 14.83 -0.48 -13.63
N PRO A 39 14.47 0.62 -12.95
CA PRO A 39 15.44 1.47 -12.27
C PRO A 39 16.23 0.74 -11.17
N LEU A 40 15.59 -0.21 -10.46
CA LEU A 40 16.25 -1.01 -9.43
C LEU A 40 17.17 -2.08 -10.00
N LEU A 41 16.99 -2.50 -11.25
CA LEU A 41 17.81 -3.52 -11.92
C LEU A 41 19.09 -2.93 -12.54
N ASN A 42 19.16 -1.64 -12.75
CA ASN A 42 20.32 -0.96 -13.32
C ASN A 42 21.53 -0.99 -12.35
N ASP A 43 22.73 -0.92 -12.90
CA ASP A 43 23.97 -0.92 -12.10
C ASP A 43 24.09 0.34 -11.20
N ASN A 44 23.57 1.48 -11.66
CA ASN A 44 23.58 2.75 -10.95
C ASN A 44 22.33 3.01 -10.10
N TRP A 45 21.58 1.98 -9.73
CA TRP A 45 20.32 2.14 -9.00
C TRP A 45 20.46 2.89 -7.66
N ARG A 46 21.62 2.74 -6.96
CA ARG A 46 21.85 3.47 -5.71
C ARG A 46 22.02 4.97 -5.93
N GLU A 47 22.63 5.38 -7.04
CA GLU A 47 22.75 6.78 -7.42
C GLU A 47 21.38 7.36 -7.74
N TYR A 48 20.51 6.59 -8.43
CA TYR A 48 19.13 6.95 -8.68
C TYR A 48 18.34 7.17 -7.39
N ILE A 49 18.46 6.28 -6.39
CA ILE A 49 17.80 6.43 -5.10
C ILE A 49 18.37 7.60 -4.30
N ALA A 50 19.69 7.81 -4.32
CA ALA A 50 20.33 8.95 -3.63
C ALA A 50 19.89 10.29 -4.22
N ASP A 51 19.71 10.36 -5.54
CA ASP A 51 19.17 11.54 -6.21
C ASP A 51 17.70 11.79 -5.85
N MET A 52 16.91 10.74 -5.71
CA MET A 52 15.52 10.83 -5.25
C MET A 52 15.44 11.38 -3.83
N ASP A 53 16.24 10.85 -2.90
CA ASP A 53 16.32 11.34 -1.52
C ASP A 53 16.75 12.81 -1.46
N ARG A 54 17.72 13.21 -2.30
CA ARG A 54 18.14 14.61 -2.44
C ARG A 54 16.98 15.50 -2.87
N VAL A 55 16.24 15.12 -3.91
CA VAL A 55 15.09 15.91 -4.41
C VAL A 55 13.98 16.01 -3.35
N PHE A 56 13.69 14.96 -2.62
CA PHE A 56 12.72 15.01 -1.52
C PHE A 56 13.17 15.99 -0.44
N LYS A 57 14.43 15.92 0.00
CA LYS A 57 15.00 16.82 1.01
C LYS A 57 15.03 18.28 0.56
N GLU A 58 15.37 18.56 -0.70
CA GLU A 58 15.34 19.91 -1.28
C GLU A 58 13.92 20.52 -1.26
N ASN A 59 12.88 19.69 -1.35
CA ASN A 59 11.49 20.09 -1.23
C ASN A 59 10.95 20.00 0.22
N GLY A 60 11.79 19.70 1.22
CA GLY A 60 11.36 19.56 2.60
C GLY A 60 10.47 18.35 2.87
N LEU A 61 10.52 17.32 2.02
CA LEU A 61 9.79 16.08 2.16
C LEU A 61 10.63 14.99 2.82
N LYS A 62 10.03 14.17 3.67
CA LYS A 62 10.59 12.94 4.23
C LYS A 62 9.86 11.74 3.64
N CYS A 63 10.59 10.76 3.09
CA CYS A 63 10.01 9.50 2.68
C CYS A 63 9.64 8.67 3.92
N VAL A 64 8.45 8.06 3.93
CA VAL A 64 7.92 7.32 5.09
C VAL A 64 7.62 5.87 4.77
N MET A 65 7.32 5.55 3.52
CA MET A 65 7.01 4.21 3.06
C MET A 65 7.45 4.06 1.60
N THR A 66 7.85 2.86 1.23
CA THR A 66 8.00 2.46 -0.17
C THR A 66 7.04 1.32 -0.49
N HIS A 67 6.75 1.14 -1.77
CA HIS A 67 6.07 -0.05 -2.29
C HIS A 67 7.01 -0.78 -3.23
N ALA A 68 7.21 -2.07 -2.99
CA ALA A 68 8.04 -2.92 -3.82
C ALA A 68 7.42 -3.13 -5.21
N PRO A 69 8.20 -3.57 -6.21
CA PRO A 69 7.67 -3.95 -7.51
C PRO A 69 6.55 -4.98 -7.40
N TYR A 70 5.59 -4.90 -8.34
CA TYR A 70 4.48 -5.86 -8.39
C TYR A 70 4.96 -7.21 -8.89
N TYR A 71 5.04 -8.17 -7.97
CA TYR A 71 5.35 -9.56 -8.30
C TYR A 71 4.13 -10.27 -8.91
N HIS A 72 4.33 -11.42 -9.55
CA HIS A 72 3.21 -12.22 -10.05
C HIS A 72 2.22 -12.57 -8.94
N LEU A 73 1.08 -11.88 -8.91
CA LEU A 73 0.10 -12.02 -7.83
C LEU A 73 -0.70 -13.32 -7.92
N LEU A 74 -0.94 -13.81 -9.13
CA LEU A 74 -1.66 -15.04 -9.40
C LEU A 74 -0.70 -16.08 -9.97
N ILE A 75 -0.53 -17.21 -9.30
CA ILE A 75 0.37 -18.29 -9.70
C ILE A 75 -0.34 -19.64 -9.66
N SER A 76 -0.07 -20.52 -10.63
CA SER A 76 -0.57 -21.90 -10.66
C SER A 76 0.56 -22.94 -10.58
N ALA A 77 1.78 -22.48 -10.52
CA ALA A 77 2.99 -23.27 -10.33
C ALA A 77 4.03 -22.42 -9.61
N GLU A 78 5.10 -23.05 -9.13
CA GLU A 78 6.22 -22.32 -8.57
C GLU A 78 6.82 -21.39 -9.64
N VAL A 79 6.85 -20.08 -9.33
CA VAL A 79 7.41 -19.06 -10.21
C VAL A 79 8.57 -18.39 -9.47
N ARG A 80 9.76 -18.49 -10.06
CA ARG A 80 10.96 -17.79 -9.63
C ARG A 80 11.43 -16.87 -10.75
N ASP A 81 11.52 -15.59 -10.41
CA ASP A 81 12.08 -14.58 -11.31
C ASP A 81 13.25 -13.90 -10.59
N PRO A 82 14.50 -14.26 -10.92
CA PRO A 82 15.68 -13.71 -10.25
C PRO A 82 15.80 -12.19 -10.36
N ASN A 83 15.32 -11.59 -11.45
CA ASN A 83 15.33 -10.13 -11.60
C ASN A 83 14.33 -9.49 -10.63
N MET A 84 13.13 -10.03 -10.56
CA MET A 84 12.12 -9.53 -9.63
C MET A 84 12.55 -9.73 -8.16
N GLU A 85 13.10 -10.89 -7.81
CA GLU A 85 13.66 -11.15 -6.47
C GLU A 85 14.78 -10.15 -6.13
N LEU A 86 15.66 -9.85 -7.08
CA LEU A 86 16.71 -8.84 -6.94
C LEU A 86 16.11 -7.43 -6.76
N ALA A 87 15.11 -7.06 -7.57
CA ALA A 87 14.46 -5.77 -7.49
C ALA A 87 13.74 -5.58 -6.14
N MET A 88 13.05 -6.60 -5.63
CA MET A 88 12.43 -6.57 -4.31
C MET A 88 13.46 -6.40 -3.19
N THR A 89 14.57 -7.14 -3.23
CA THR A 89 15.68 -7.00 -2.28
C THR A 89 16.28 -5.59 -2.31
N ARG A 90 16.52 -5.06 -3.51
CA ARG A 90 17.03 -3.69 -3.69
C ARG A 90 16.02 -2.62 -3.26
N CYS A 91 14.71 -2.90 -3.38
CA CYS A 91 13.68 -2.00 -2.86
C CYS A 91 13.74 -1.88 -1.33
N ILE A 92 14.03 -2.96 -0.60
CA ILE A 92 14.24 -2.92 0.86
C ILE A 92 15.45 -2.04 1.22
N GLU A 93 16.58 -2.19 0.50
CA GLU A 93 17.73 -1.30 0.68
C GLU A 93 17.39 0.15 0.32
N ALA A 94 16.64 0.38 -0.78
CA ALA A 94 16.18 1.70 -1.19
C ALA A 94 15.26 2.34 -0.12
N THR A 95 14.41 1.55 0.54
CA THR A 95 13.59 1.99 1.67
C THR A 95 14.46 2.60 2.75
N LYS A 96 15.54 1.91 3.13
CA LYS A 96 16.52 2.42 4.10
C LYS A 96 17.23 3.67 3.61
N MET A 97 17.66 3.70 2.34
CA MET A 97 18.36 4.84 1.76
C MET A 97 17.50 6.11 1.73
N LEU A 98 16.20 5.97 1.50
CA LEU A 98 15.21 7.06 1.53
C LEU A 98 14.82 7.47 2.96
N GLY A 99 15.28 6.75 3.99
CA GLY A 99 14.92 7.00 5.37
C GLY A 99 13.49 6.60 5.73
N ALA A 100 12.86 5.77 4.90
CA ALA A 100 11.54 5.20 5.14
C ALA A 100 11.63 3.99 6.10
N GLU A 101 10.51 3.65 6.71
CA GLU A 101 10.44 2.61 7.75
C GLU A 101 9.78 1.32 7.25
N ILE A 102 8.93 1.38 6.21
CA ILE A 102 8.13 0.27 5.71
C ILE A 102 8.34 0.13 4.21
N CYS A 103 8.55 -1.11 3.75
CA CYS A 103 8.47 -1.53 2.36
C CYS A 103 7.21 -2.38 2.19
N ALA A 104 6.17 -1.85 1.54
CA ALA A 104 4.92 -2.57 1.30
C ALA A 104 5.11 -3.63 0.19
N VAL A 105 4.46 -4.78 0.35
CA VAL A 105 4.47 -5.88 -0.61
C VAL A 105 3.09 -6.52 -0.71
N HIS A 106 2.75 -7.00 -1.89
CA HIS A 106 1.55 -7.79 -2.13
C HIS A 106 1.81 -9.29 -1.91
N PRO A 107 0.96 -9.99 -1.15
CA PRO A 107 0.98 -11.44 -1.10
C PRO A 107 0.57 -12.08 -2.43
N ARG A 108 1.13 -13.26 -2.71
CA ARG A 108 0.82 -14.05 -3.90
C ARG A 108 -0.34 -15.01 -3.62
N SER A 109 -1.11 -15.30 -4.65
CA SER A 109 -2.24 -16.23 -4.61
C SER A 109 -1.96 -17.45 -5.46
N PHE A 110 -1.92 -18.64 -4.86
CA PHE A 110 -1.82 -19.88 -5.60
C PHE A 110 -3.19 -20.29 -6.12
N ILE A 111 -3.29 -20.48 -7.44
CA ILE A 111 -4.57 -20.73 -8.11
C ILE A 111 -4.67 -22.19 -8.52
N ILE A 112 -5.82 -22.81 -8.22
CA ILE A 112 -6.23 -24.10 -8.72
C ILE A 112 -6.88 -23.91 -10.10
N PRO A 113 -6.29 -24.38 -11.20
CA PRO A 113 -6.86 -24.22 -12.52
C PRO A 113 -8.25 -24.85 -12.65
N ASN A 114 -9.12 -24.23 -13.43
CA ASN A 114 -10.48 -24.70 -13.76
C ASN A 114 -11.46 -24.79 -12.56
N MET A 115 -11.16 -24.16 -11.45
CA MET A 115 -12.10 -24.01 -10.33
C MET A 115 -12.95 -22.76 -10.50
N PRO A 116 -14.18 -22.70 -9.93
CA PRO A 116 -14.92 -21.46 -9.78
C PRO A 116 -14.05 -20.42 -9.07
N ARG A 117 -14.15 -19.17 -9.47
CA ARG A 117 -13.27 -18.09 -8.97
C ARG A 117 -13.27 -17.93 -7.45
N GLU A 118 -14.42 -18.20 -6.81
CA GLU A 118 -14.61 -18.13 -5.36
C GLU A 118 -13.80 -19.23 -4.62
N GLU A 119 -13.53 -20.33 -5.30
CA GLU A 119 -12.82 -21.52 -4.79
C GLU A 119 -11.44 -21.70 -5.44
N ALA A 120 -11.09 -20.81 -6.38
CA ALA A 120 -9.89 -20.98 -7.19
C ALA A 120 -8.59 -20.72 -6.43
N VAL A 121 -8.61 -20.04 -5.28
CA VAL A 121 -7.41 -19.78 -4.47
C VAL A 121 -7.22 -20.87 -3.43
N ASP A 122 -6.12 -21.61 -3.57
CA ASP A 122 -5.62 -22.52 -2.53
C ASP A 122 -4.94 -21.69 -1.44
N ARG A 123 -5.65 -21.46 -0.34
CA ARG A 123 -5.18 -20.60 0.77
C ARG A 123 -3.97 -21.20 1.49
N ALA A 124 -3.96 -22.52 1.71
CA ALA A 124 -2.85 -23.19 2.37
C ALA A 124 -1.58 -23.13 1.52
N ARG A 125 -1.71 -23.40 0.22
CA ARG A 125 -0.60 -23.27 -0.72
C ARG A 125 -0.14 -21.82 -0.90
N SER A 126 -1.06 -20.87 -0.94
CA SER A 126 -0.73 -19.44 -0.98
C SER A 126 0.10 -19.02 0.24
N LEU A 127 -0.30 -19.46 1.44
CA LEU A 127 0.48 -19.21 2.65
C LEU A 127 1.89 -19.78 2.56
N GLU A 128 2.05 -21.04 2.14
CA GLU A 128 3.36 -21.68 1.97
C GLU A 128 4.24 -20.91 0.98
N GLU A 129 3.71 -20.54 -0.18
CA GLU A 129 4.44 -19.80 -1.21
C GLU A 129 4.86 -18.40 -0.74
N ASN A 130 4.00 -17.71 0.02
CA ASN A 130 4.34 -16.43 0.63
C ASN A 130 5.40 -16.58 1.73
N MET A 131 5.31 -17.62 2.55
CA MET A 131 6.35 -17.91 3.56
C MET A 131 7.72 -18.16 2.91
N ILE A 132 7.77 -18.91 1.81
CA ILE A 132 9.02 -19.17 1.07
C ILE A 132 9.56 -17.88 0.45
N SER A 133 8.69 -17.05 -0.15
CA SER A 133 9.09 -15.83 -0.86
C SER A 133 9.48 -14.70 0.09
N PHE A 134 8.81 -14.58 1.25
CA PHE A 134 8.99 -13.43 2.13
C PHE A 134 10.04 -13.63 3.21
N LYS A 135 10.35 -14.87 3.63
CA LYS A 135 11.43 -15.11 4.62
C LYS A 135 12.76 -14.44 4.23
N PRO A 136 13.28 -14.58 2.99
CA PRO A 136 14.51 -13.90 2.59
C PRO A 136 14.37 -12.36 2.63
N LEU A 137 13.18 -11.82 2.31
CA LEU A 137 12.93 -10.38 2.36
C LEU A 137 12.87 -9.88 3.82
N VAL A 138 12.34 -10.68 4.74
CA VAL A 138 12.36 -10.37 6.19
C VAL A 138 13.79 -10.29 6.70
N GLU A 139 14.67 -11.24 6.32
CA GLU A 139 16.09 -11.22 6.66
C GLU A 139 16.77 -9.92 6.17
N GLU A 140 16.48 -9.48 4.94
CA GLU A 140 16.98 -8.20 4.44
C GLU A 140 16.37 -7.01 5.20
N CYS A 141 15.09 -7.07 5.57
CA CYS A 141 14.46 -6.04 6.41
C CYS A 141 15.14 -5.93 7.78
N GLU A 142 15.45 -7.05 8.43
CA GLU A 142 16.18 -7.08 9.69
C GLU A 142 17.59 -6.47 9.57
N LYS A 143 18.29 -6.81 8.51
CA LYS A 143 19.63 -6.27 8.20
C LYS A 143 19.63 -4.74 8.04
N PHE A 144 18.63 -4.18 7.38
CA PHE A 144 18.53 -2.74 7.13
C PHE A 144 17.76 -1.98 8.22
N GLY A 145 17.09 -2.68 9.15
CA GLY A 145 16.27 -2.09 10.19
C GLY A 145 15.03 -1.38 9.63
N VAL A 146 14.40 -1.97 8.61
CA VAL A 146 13.12 -1.57 8.03
C VAL A 146 12.09 -2.68 8.22
N LYS A 147 10.84 -2.44 7.86
CA LYS A 147 9.76 -3.44 8.00
C LYS A 147 9.23 -3.87 6.64
N LEU A 148 8.93 -5.15 6.51
CA LEU A 148 8.13 -5.70 5.41
C LEU A 148 6.66 -5.48 5.73
N GLY A 149 5.98 -4.66 4.95
CA GLY A 149 4.57 -4.35 5.12
C GLY A 149 3.70 -5.27 4.25
N ILE A 150 3.01 -6.23 4.86
CA ILE A 150 2.10 -7.14 4.14
C ILE A 150 0.78 -6.42 3.90
N GLU A 151 0.40 -6.26 2.64
CA GLU A 151 -0.81 -5.57 2.24
C GLU A 151 -2.00 -6.51 2.09
N ASN A 152 -3.21 -6.05 2.49
CA ASN A 152 -4.43 -6.77 2.17
C ASN A 152 -4.78 -6.58 0.70
N LEU A 153 -5.21 -7.66 0.05
CA LEU A 153 -5.70 -7.64 -1.31
C LEU A 153 -7.23 -7.69 -1.36
N MET A 154 -7.80 -7.91 -2.54
CA MET A 154 -9.20 -7.66 -2.84
C MET A 154 -9.94 -8.88 -3.43
N LYS A 155 -11.27 -8.75 -3.48
CA LYS A 155 -12.16 -9.55 -4.33
C LYS A 155 -12.46 -8.77 -5.59
N TYR A 156 -11.88 -9.11 -6.72
CA TYR A 156 -12.33 -8.52 -7.99
C TYR A 156 -13.73 -9.06 -8.34
N PRO A 157 -14.71 -8.19 -8.62
CA PRO A 157 -16.10 -8.63 -8.78
C PRO A 157 -16.37 -9.48 -10.02
N HIS A 158 -15.59 -9.42 -11.10
CA HIS A 158 -16.04 -9.94 -12.39
C HIS A 158 -15.15 -10.92 -13.15
N GLU A 159 -13.84 -10.93 -13.03
CA GLU A 159 -12.99 -11.69 -13.98
C GLU A 159 -11.80 -12.44 -13.37
N HIS A 160 -11.41 -12.16 -12.15
CA HIS A 160 -10.28 -12.79 -11.50
C HIS A 160 -10.69 -13.63 -10.29
N PRO A 161 -9.93 -14.66 -9.93
CA PRO A 161 -10.04 -15.31 -8.63
C PRO A 161 -9.94 -14.28 -7.51
N TYR A 162 -10.52 -14.58 -6.34
CA TYR A 162 -10.26 -13.78 -5.16
C TYR A 162 -8.79 -13.87 -4.79
N PHE A 163 -8.14 -12.75 -4.43
CA PHE A 163 -6.74 -12.82 -4.05
C PHE A 163 -6.56 -13.42 -2.65
N TYR A 164 -5.45 -14.08 -2.41
CA TYR A 164 -5.02 -14.39 -1.04
C TYR A 164 -4.88 -13.09 -0.26
N SER A 165 -5.16 -13.11 1.05
CA SER A 165 -5.25 -11.94 1.92
C SER A 165 -6.40 -10.93 1.63
N TYR A 166 -7.39 -11.32 0.81
CA TYR A 166 -8.63 -10.58 0.80
C TYR A 166 -9.40 -10.75 2.13
N LEU A 167 -9.21 -11.86 2.82
CA LEU A 167 -9.65 -12.06 4.20
C LEU A 167 -8.59 -11.53 5.17
N VAL A 168 -9.04 -10.81 6.18
CA VAL A 168 -8.15 -10.28 7.21
C VAL A 168 -7.43 -11.40 7.98
N GLU A 169 -8.04 -12.58 8.09
CA GLU A 169 -7.46 -13.78 8.70
C GLU A 169 -6.19 -14.25 7.98
N ASP A 170 -6.17 -14.19 6.65
CA ASP A 170 -5.00 -14.57 5.86
C ASP A 170 -3.83 -13.63 6.11
N GLN A 171 -4.13 -12.32 6.16
CA GLN A 171 -3.13 -11.30 6.43
C GLN A 171 -2.56 -11.46 7.85
N ILE A 172 -3.42 -11.69 8.83
CA ILE A 172 -3.01 -11.93 10.23
C ILE A 172 -2.15 -13.19 10.32
N GLU A 173 -2.60 -14.32 9.73
CA GLU A 173 -1.86 -15.57 9.78
C GLU A 173 -0.48 -15.44 9.13
N LEU A 174 -0.38 -14.79 7.98
CA LEU A 174 0.89 -14.59 7.30
C LEU A 174 1.86 -13.73 8.11
N ILE A 175 1.39 -12.61 8.68
CA ILE A 175 2.18 -11.74 9.55
C ILE A 175 2.68 -12.51 10.77
N ASP A 176 1.78 -13.22 11.46
CA ASP A 176 2.11 -13.94 12.69
C ASP A 176 3.07 -15.11 12.42
N ARG A 177 2.96 -15.79 11.29
CA ARG A 177 3.86 -16.90 10.90
C ARG A 177 5.24 -16.48 10.40
N LEU A 178 5.37 -15.26 9.89
CA LEU A 178 6.68 -14.69 9.58
C LEU A 178 7.49 -14.37 10.85
N ASP A 179 6.84 -14.25 11.99
CA ASP A 179 7.40 -14.19 13.34
C ASP A 179 8.62 -13.27 13.49
N SER A 180 8.50 -12.04 13.01
CA SER A 180 9.55 -11.02 13.11
C SER A 180 8.96 -9.66 13.46
N GLN A 181 9.65 -8.89 14.32
CA GLN A 181 9.27 -7.50 14.60
C GLN A 181 9.51 -6.56 13.38
N ASN A 182 10.16 -7.06 12.34
CA ASN A 182 10.36 -6.39 11.07
C ASN A 182 9.26 -6.75 10.05
N VAL A 183 8.12 -7.28 10.52
CA VAL A 183 6.92 -7.50 9.69
C VAL A 183 5.74 -6.74 10.29
N CYS A 184 4.91 -6.15 9.43
CA CYS A 184 3.70 -5.45 9.84
C CYS A 184 2.62 -5.56 8.75
N GLY A 185 1.42 -5.09 9.05
CA GLY A 185 0.34 -4.93 8.08
C GLY A 185 0.36 -3.55 7.44
N VAL A 186 0.09 -3.52 6.15
CA VAL A 186 -0.33 -2.32 5.42
C VAL A 186 -1.81 -2.50 5.10
N TRP A 187 -2.64 -1.54 5.50
CA TRP A 187 -4.07 -1.59 5.24
C TRP A 187 -4.43 -0.73 4.04
N ASP A 188 -4.86 -1.37 2.96
CA ASP A 188 -5.42 -0.70 1.79
C ASP A 188 -6.94 -0.61 1.91
N PHE A 189 -7.44 0.63 1.99
CA PHE A 189 -8.87 0.92 2.17
C PHE A 189 -9.69 0.67 0.91
N GLY A 190 -9.10 0.88 -0.26
CA GLY A 190 -9.76 0.63 -1.53
C GLY A 190 -9.88 -0.86 -1.83
N HIS A 191 -8.81 -1.63 -1.61
CA HIS A 191 -8.85 -3.09 -1.70
C HIS A 191 -9.92 -3.67 -0.78
N ALA A 192 -9.97 -3.22 0.47
CA ALA A 192 -10.97 -3.66 1.43
C ALA A 192 -12.40 -3.25 1.02
N ASN A 193 -12.58 -2.10 0.33
CA ASN A 193 -13.89 -1.69 -0.19
C ASN A 193 -14.40 -2.58 -1.33
N LEU A 194 -13.52 -3.29 -2.03
CA LEU A 194 -13.91 -4.30 -3.04
C LEU A 194 -14.40 -5.61 -2.41
N CYS A 195 -14.22 -5.79 -1.10
CA CYS A 195 -14.77 -6.90 -0.34
C CYS A 195 -16.12 -6.52 0.26
N ASP A 196 -17.07 -7.47 0.35
CA ASP A 196 -18.43 -7.21 0.86
C ASP A 196 -18.53 -7.32 2.41
N GLU A 197 -17.42 -7.17 3.12
CA GLU A 197 -17.32 -7.32 4.58
C GLU A 197 -17.23 -5.97 5.27
N ASP A 198 -17.58 -5.91 6.57
CA ASP A 198 -17.41 -4.69 7.37
C ASP A 198 -15.92 -4.38 7.56
N GLN A 199 -15.48 -3.32 6.88
CA GLN A 199 -14.08 -2.94 6.90
C GLN A 199 -13.63 -2.45 8.29
N ALA A 200 -14.49 -1.79 9.06
CA ALA A 200 -14.15 -1.30 10.39
C ALA A 200 -13.96 -2.46 11.38
N GLU A 201 -14.78 -3.52 11.29
CA GLU A 201 -14.58 -4.73 12.10
C GLU A 201 -13.26 -5.42 11.75
N ARG A 202 -12.90 -5.49 10.47
CA ARG A 202 -11.65 -6.07 10.01
C ARG A 202 -10.43 -5.29 10.51
N ILE A 203 -10.48 -3.95 10.49
CA ILE A 203 -9.43 -3.07 11.04
C ILE A 203 -9.25 -3.34 12.55
N ARG A 204 -10.34 -3.43 13.32
CA ARG A 204 -10.25 -3.77 14.75
C ARG A 204 -9.67 -5.16 14.98
N LYS A 205 -9.98 -6.12 14.10
CA LYS A 205 -9.49 -7.50 14.21
C LYS A 205 -8.00 -7.63 13.98
N ILE A 206 -7.46 -7.00 12.95
CA ILE A 206 -6.02 -7.00 12.69
C ILE A 206 -5.26 -6.14 13.72
N GLY A 207 -5.90 -5.08 14.22
CA GLY A 207 -5.45 -4.30 15.37
C GLY A 207 -4.09 -3.64 15.14
N GLY A 208 -3.25 -3.65 16.18
CA GLY A 208 -1.93 -3.01 16.19
C GLY A 208 -0.91 -3.59 15.21
N ARG A 209 -1.26 -4.62 14.42
CA ARG A 209 -0.41 -5.08 13.31
C ARG A 209 -0.36 -4.08 12.17
N ILE A 210 -1.41 -3.22 12.01
CA ILE A 210 -1.42 -2.16 11.00
C ILE A 210 -0.41 -1.08 11.39
N GLN A 211 0.60 -0.86 10.55
CA GLN A 211 1.60 0.19 10.75
C GLN A 211 1.77 1.09 9.51
N GLY A 212 1.26 0.67 8.36
CA GLY A 212 1.17 1.46 7.13
C GLY A 212 -0.23 1.43 6.55
N THR A 213 -0.52 2.35 5.65
CA THR A 213 -1.83 2.40 4.96
C THR A 213 -1.68 2.85 3.52
N HIS A 214 -2.60 2.35 2.64
CA HIS A 214 -2.91 2.94 1.36
C HIS A 214 -4.34 3.49 1.39
N VAL A 215 -4.46 4.78 1.15
CA VAL A 215 -5.73 5.51 1.25
C VAL A 215 -6.17 5.93 -0.14
N HIS A 216 -7.18 5.28 -0.65
CA HIS A 216 -7.89 5.65 -1.87
C HIS A 216 -9.33 5.16 -1.80
N ASN A 217 -10.19 5.75 -2.61
CA ASN A 217 -11.56 5.31 -2.78
C ASN A 217 -11.73 4.57 -4.13
N ASN A 218 -12.82 3.85 -4.26
CA ASN A 218 -13.25 3.25 -5.52
C ASN A 218 -14.78 3.11 -5.55
N ASN A 219 -15.31 2.50 -6.59
CA ASN A 219 -16.74 2.30 -6.75
C ASN A 219 -17.26 0.93 -6.25
N ALA A 220 -16.44 0.18 -5.52
CA ALA A 220 -16.66 -1.20 -5.11
C ALA A 220 -16.88 -2.19 -6.28
N ILE A 221 -16.42 -1.84 -7.48
CA ILE A 221 -16.46 -2.66 -8.69
C ILE A 221 -15.06 -2.79 -9.28
N HIS A 222 -14.33 -1.68 -9.36
CA HIS A 222 -12.99 -1.59 -9.90
C HIS A 222 -12.06 -0.88 -8.93
N ASP A 223 -10.80 -1.27 -8.95
CA ASP A 223 -9.76 -0.64 -8.17
C ASP A 223 -9.29 0.66 -8.85
N CYS A 224 -10.09 1.72 -8.64
CA CYS A 224 -9.98 2.97 -9.40
C CYS A 224 -8.98 3.97 -8.83
N HIS A 225 -8.48 3.77 -7.62
CA HIS A 225 -7.59 4.70 -6.91
C HIS A 225 -8.08 6.17 -6.93
N PHE A 226 -9.37 6.37 -6.62
CA PHE A 226 -9.95 7.71 -6.53
C PHE A 226 -9.53 8.44 -5.24
N PRO A 227 -9.53 9.79 -5.23
CA PRO A 227 -9.42 10.55 -4.00
C PRO A 227 -10.48 10.15 -2.96
N PRO A 228 -10.22 10.29 -1.64
CA PRO A 228 -11.09 9.78 -0.58
C PRO A 228 -12.57 10.18 -0.71
N PHE A 229 -12.88 11.43 -1.00
CA PHE A 229 -14.26 11.93 -1.09
C PHE A 229 -14.80 12.02 -2.52
N TYR A 230 -14.17 11.29 -3.45
CA TYR A 230 -14.61 11.17 -4.84
C TYR A 230 -14.67 9.69 -5.23
N PRO A 231 -15.61 9.23 -6.05
CA PRO A 231 -16.75 9.99 -6.59
C PRO A 231 -17.87 10.15 -5.55
N ASP A 232 -18.90 10.97 -5.90
CA ASP A 232 -20.10 11.14 -5.09
C ASP A 232 -20.81 9.77 -4.91
N PRO A 233 -21.03 9.31 -3.68
CA PRO A 233 -21.69 8.03 -3.40
C PRO A 233 -23.09 7.91 -3.99
N SER A 234 -23.77 9.02 -4.30
CA SER A 234 -25.08 9.02 -4.94
C SER A 234 -25.04 8.72 -6.44
N ALA A 235 -23.87 8.73 -7.08
CA ALA A 235 -23.74 8.44 -8.50
C ALA A 235 -24.11 6.98 -8.81
N TYR A 236 -24.97 6.76 -9.80
CA TYR A 236 -25.55 5.46 -10.13
C TYR A 236 -24.54 4.34 -10.45
N TYR A 237 -23.31 4.70 -10.82
CA TYR A 237 -22.23 3.75 -11.12
C TYR A 237 -21.42 3.37 -9.88
N ILE A 238 -21.80 3.87 -8.70
CA ILE A 238 -21.15 3.54 -7.43
C ILE A 238 -21.98 2.48 -6.72
N LYS A 239 -21.41 1.28 -6.55
CA LYS A 239 -22.02 0.23 -5.73
C LYS A 239 -21.91 0.58 -4.24
N ARG A 240 -20.74 1.05 -3.83
CA ARG A 240 -20.40 1.46 -2.45
C ARG A 240 -19.14 2.35 -2.50
N ALA A 241 -19.08 3.34 -1.65
CA ALA A 241 -17.86 4.07 -1.32
C ALA A 241 -17.35 3.64 0.05
N VAL A 242 -16.08 3.94 0.34
CA VAL A 242 -15.51 3.73 1.67
C VAL A 242 -16.24 4.61 2.69
N ASN A 243 -16.69 4.03 3.80
CA ASN A 243 -17.24 4.78 4.93
C ASN A 243 -16.10 5.32 5.80
N TRP A 244 -15.58 6.50 5.41
CA TRP A 244 -14.39 7.08 6.01
C TRP A 244 -14.52 7.33 7.50
N ASP A 245 -15.67 7.79 8.01
CA ASP A 245 -15.88 8.01 9.44
C ASP A 245 -15.72 6.71 10.22
N SER A 246 -16.34 5.64 9.75
CA SER A 246 -16.29 4.33 10.41
C SER A 246 -14.90 3.73 10.39
N VAL A 247 -14.22 3.72 9.24
CA VAL A 247 -12.91 3.06 9.10
C VAL A 247 -11.79 3.84 9.75
N MET A 248 -11.81 5.17 9.70
CA MET A 248 -10.80 6.01 10.38
C MET A 248 -10.99 5.98 11.90
N THR A 249 -12.23 5.94 12.40
CA THR A 249 -12.52 5.71 13.81
C THR A 249 -11.96 4.36 14.27
N ALA A 250 -12.25 3.28 13.53
CA ALA A 250 -11.72 1.96 13.84
C ALA A 250 -10.17 1.93 13.83
N LEU A 251 -9.55 2.60 12.86
CA LEU A 251 -8.09 2.71 12.81
C LEU A 251 -7.53 3.45 14.04
N GLY A 252 -8.13 4.57 14.44
CA GLY A 252 -7.74 5.31 15.64
C GLY A 252 -7.87 4.47 16.91
N GLU A 253 -8.93 3.68 17.05
CA GLU A 253 -9.18 2.77 18.18
C GLU A 253 -8.11 1.67 18.32
N THR A 254 -7.39 1.30 17.23
CA THR A 254 -6.26 0.35 17.30
C THR A 254 -5.00 0.96 17.91
N GLY A 255 -4.97 2.27 18.14
CA GLY A 255 -3.78 3.01 18.57
C GLY A 255 -2.82 3.31 17.40
N PHE A 256 -3.29 3.25 16.14
CA PHE A 256 -2.46 3.51 14.96
C PHE A 256 -1.69 4.83 15.07
N ASP A 257 -0.38 4.75 14.88
CA ASP A 257 0.53 5.90 14.93
C ASP A 257 1.41 6.03 13.67
N GLY A 258 1.04 5.33 12.59
CA GLY A 258 1.68 5.41 11.29
C GLY A 258 1.23 6.62 10.46
N TYR A 259 1.51 6.57 9.18
CA TYR A 259 1.14 7.61 8.22
C TYR A 259 -0.07 7.16 7.40
N LEU A 260 -1.03 8.08 7.19
CA LEU A 260 -2.05 7.90 6.17
C LEU A 260 -1.42 8.24 4.81
N THR A 261 -1.26 7.24 3.96
CA THR A 261 -0.59 7.38 2.67
C THR A 261 -1.62 7.33 1.54
N LEU A 262 -1.82 8.44 0.87
CA LEU A 262 -2.66 8.47 -0.34
C LEU A 262 -2.00 7.67 -1.46
N GLU A 263 -2.74 6.74 -2.04
CA GLU A 263 -2.38 6.01 -3.24
C GLU A 263 -3.42 6.25 -4.33
N ILE A 264 -3.30 7.36 -5.05
CA ILE A 264 -4.27 7.78 -6.05
C ILE A 264 -3.67 7.83 -7.45
N ILE A 265 -4.53 7.67 -8.46
CA ILE A 265 -4.16 7.84 -9.87
C ILE A 265 -4.56 9.24 -10.32
N PHE A 266 -3.59 10.02 -10.80
CA PHE A 266 -3.83 11.33 -11.37
C PHE A 266 -4.28 11.19 -12.82
N HIS A 267 -5.56 11.45 -13.09
CA HIS A 267 -6.08 11.51 -14.46
C HIS A 267 -5.77 12.88 -15.06
N PHE A 268 -5.10 12.91 -16.20
CA PHE A 268 -4.47 14.08 -16.85
C PHE A 268 -5.40 15.21 -17.30
N ASN A 269 -6.69 15.17 -17.03
CA ASN A 269 -7.65 16.20 -17.44
C ASN A 269 -7.82 17.34 -16.42
N TYR A 270 -7.05 17.34 -15.33
CA TYR A 270 -7.13 18.33 -14.25
C TYR A 270 -5.74 18.93 -13.99
N SER A 271 -5.70 20.14 -13.45
CA SER A 271 -4.47 20.69 -12.91
C SER A 271 -3.93 19.78 -11.81
N THR A 272 -2.80 19.13 -12.06
CA THR A 272 -2.16 18.22 -11.08
C THR A 272 -1.91 18.92 -9.75
N GLU A 273 -1.47 20.17 -9.78
CA GLU A 273 -1.23 20.95 -8.55
C GLU A 273 -2.52 21.23 -7.76
N ALA A 274 -3.62 21.58 -8.45
CA ALA A 274 -4.90 21.79 -7.80
C ALA A 274 -5.44 20.48 -7.19
N LEU A 275 -5.26 19.35 -7.87
CA LEU A 275 -5.66 18.06 -7.36
C LEU A 275 -4.81 17.65 -6.15
N ILE A 276 -3.49 17.86 -6.18
CA ILE A 276 -2.60 17.58 -5.04
C ILE A 276 -3.04 18.40 -3.81
N LYS A 277 -3.39 19.67 -4.00
CA LYS A 277 -3.92 20.50 -2.90
C LYS A 277 -5.26 19.98 -2.37
N TYR A 278 -6.18 19.60 -3.27
CA TYR A 278 -7.47 19.03 -2.88
C TYR A 278 -7.30 17.74 -2.06
N VAL A 279 -6.44 16.81 -2.50
CA VAL A 279 -6.25 15.55 -1.78
C VAL A 279 -5.48 15.74 -0.48
N TYR A 280 -4.60 16.76 -0.38
CA TYR A 280 -3.98 17.13 0.90
C TYR A 280 -5.02 17.52 1.95
N ASP A 281 -5.97 18.39 1.58
CA ASP A 281 -7.03 18.83 2.50
C ASP A 281 -7.92 17.64 2.91
N ASN A 282 -8.22 16.74 1.97
CA ASN A 282 -9.01 15.52 2.22
C ASN A 282 -8.32 14.60 3.24
N ILE A 283 -7.04 14.27 3.03
CA ILE A 283 -6.35 13.33 3.92
C ILE A 283 -6.08 13.93 5.29
N CYS A 284 -5.93 15.25 5.38
CA CYS A 284 -5.83 15.93 6.66
C CYS A 284 -7.12 15.82 7.48
N ALA A 285 -8.28 15.85 6.84
CA ALA A 285 -9.57 15.63 7.51
C ALA A 285 -9.69 14.18 8.01
N LEU A 286 -9.21 13.18 7.24
CA LEU A 286 -9.18 11.79 7.69
C LEU A 286 -8.24 11.59 8.89
N ASP A 287 -7.06 12.21 8.87
CA ASP A 287 -6.13 12.16 10.01
C ASP A 287 -6.77 12.73 11.30
N GLU A 288 -7.58 13.77 11.20
CA GLU A 288 -8.30 14.32 12.36
C GLU A 288 -9.25 13.29 13.00
N ILE A 289 -9.96 12.50 12.19
CA ILE A 289 -10.83 11.45 12.70
C ILE A 289 -9.98 10.39 13.44
N VAL A 290 -8.87 9.95 12.86
CA VAL A 290 -7.96 8.98 13.49
C VAL A 290 -7.44 9.50 14.83
N GLN A 291 -6.93 10.75 14.87
CA GLN A 291 -6.36 11.32 16.10
C GLN A 291 -7.41 11.50 17.20
N ASN A 292 -8.63 11.88 16.85
CA ASN A 292 -9.73 12.06 17.79
C ASN A 292 -10.28 10.74 18.33
N SER A 293 -10.00 9.61 17.66
CA SER A 293 -10.51 8.28 18.02
C SER A 293 -9.49 7.44 18.79
N LYS A 294 -8.28 7.94 19.02
CA LYS A 294 -7.27 7.29 19.87
C LYS A 294 -7.75 7.28 21.32
N LYS A 295 -7.72 6.10 21.95
CA LYS A 295 -8.09 5.89 23.36
C LYS A 295 -6.90 6.04 24.28
#